data_b3bda6ff0c4b2dde84a3105179281fcc
#
_entry.id   b3bda6ff0c4b2dde84a3105179281fcc
#
_cell.length_a   1.000
_cell.length_b   1.000
_cell.length_c   1.000
_cell.angle_alpha   90.00
_cell.angle_beta   90.00
_cell.angle_gamma   90.00
#
_symmetry.space_group_name_H-M   'P 1'
#
loop_
_entity.id
_entity.type
_entity.pdbx_description
1 polymer ?
#
loop_
_entity_poly.entity_id
_entity_poly.type
_entity_poly.pdbx_seq_one_letter_code
_entity_poly.pdbx_strand_id
1 'polypeptide(L)'
;MIQKIDKKAVQDAVQMAYDRCKNETGGKNADYIPYLADVPSNLFGIAACLPDGDMVAVGDTDYKFGIESVSKVPTAILAMNQYGGQEVLGKIGADATGLPFNSIMAILLENDHPSTPLVNAGAISACSMIKPVGDSDGKWKAIVSFIADLAGSDVAVIDELYKSETATNFNSKSIAWLLKNYNRIYDDPDMALDIYTRQCSIGVTARQLATMAATIANSGVNPVTGKAVFKPELTPKIASMMATVGFYEHTGDWLFTTGLPAKTGVGGGIMGVVPGVMGVAAFAPPLDGAGNSVKAQKALAFIAGHLNLNVFGTTRCVMAGKEPVKA
;
A
#
# COMPACT_ATOMS: atom_id res chain seq x y z
N MET A 1 15.11 -14.02 11.60
CA MET A 1 15.45 -13.22 12.80
C MET A 1 15.06 -11.78 12.53
N ILE A 2 14.26 -11.17 13.39
CA ILE A 2 13.94 -9.74 13.35
C ILE A 2 15.22 -8.97 13.68
N GLN A 3 15.61 -8.05 12.82
CA GLN A 3 16.81 -7.24 13.03
C GLN A 3 16.44 -6.02 13.90
N LYS A 4 17.15 -5.81 14.99
CA LYS A 4 16.92 -4.66 15.86
C LYS A 4 17.63 -3.44 15.25
N ILE A 5 16.82 -2.49 14.76
CA ILE A 5 17.31 -1.20 14.27
C ILE A 5 17.48 -0.22 15.43
N ASP A 6 18.42 0.74 15.30
CA ASP A 6 18.61 1.79 16.30
C ASP A 6 17.45 2.82 16.19
N LYS A 7 16.63 2.91 17.24
CA LYS A 7 15.50 3.85 17.31
C LYS A 7 15.92 5.30 17.15
N LYS A 8 17.07 5.68 17.75
CA LYS A 8 17.58 7.06 17.65
C LYS A 8 17.96 7.40 16.21
N ALA A 9 18.62 6.48 15.50
CA ALA A 9 18.94 6.65 14.08
C ALA A 9 17.67 6.80 13.22
N VAL A 10 16.60 6.03 13.52
CA VAL A 10 15.31 6.19 12.84
C VAL A 10 14.66 7.54 13.14
N GLN A 11 14.70 7.99 14.39
CA GLN A 11 14.18 9.31 14.78
C GLN A 11 14.90 10.45 14.03
N ASP A 12 16.22 10.40 13.99
CA ASP A 12 17.03 11.40 13.30
C ASP A 12 16.75 11.38 11.78
N ALA A 13 16.71 10.20 11.16
CA ALA A 13 16.41 10.05 9.73
C ALA A 13 15.01 10.58 9.36
N VAL A 14 13.98 10.28 10.16
CA VAL A 14 12.61 10.75 9.93
C VAL A 14 12.53 12.27 10.08
N GLN A 15 13.16 12.84 11.13
CA GLN A 15 13.19 14.29 11.31
C GLN A 15 13.93 15.00 10.17
N MET A 16 15.10 14.49 9.78
CA MET A 16 15.87 15.05 8.65
C MET A 16 15.10 14.95 7.34
N ALA A 17 14.42 13.85 7.07
CA ALA A 17 13.57 13.69 5.89
C ALA A 17 12.44 14.70 5.87
N TYR A 18 11.77 14.92 7.00
CA TYR A 18 10.70 15.90 7.13
C TYR A 18 11.22 17.32 6.86
N ASP A 19 12.31 17.72 7.55
CA ASP A 19 12.88 19.06 7.40
C ASP A 19 13.37 19.34 5.98
N ARG A 20 13.91 18.33 5.30
CA ARG A 20 14.36 18.42 3.92
C ARG A 20 13.20 18.56 2.93
N CYS A 21 12.09 17.85 3.15
CA CYS A 21 11.01 17.73 2.18
C CYS A 21 9.78 18.60 2.45
N LYS A 22 9.62 19.18 3.66
CA LYS A 22 8.41 19.96 4.04
C LYS A 22 8.10 21.12 3.11
N ASN A 23 9.14 21.75 2.53
CA ASN A 23 9.01 22.90 1.63
C ASN A 23 9.06 22.50 0.14
N GLU A 24 9.13 21.20 -0.17
CA GLU A 24 9.06 20.75 -1.56
C GLU A 24 7.73 21.15 -2.19
N THR A 25 7.82 21.63 -3.42
CA THR A 25 6.69 22.06 -4.24
C THR A 25 6.61 21.21 -5.48
N GLY A 26 5.48 21.28 -6.15
CA GLY A 26 5.22 20.50 -7.36
C GLY A 26 4.20 19.40 -7.13
N GLY A 27 3.75 18.84 -8.23
CA GLY A 27 2.62 17.91 -8.23
C GLY A 27 1.28 18.63 -8.06
N LYS A 28 0.23 17.83 -8.05
CA LYS A 28 -1.15 18.28 -7.93
C LYS A 28 -1.97 17.17 -7.29
N ASN A 29 -2.97 17.50 -6.49
CA ASN A 29 -3.91 16.51 -5.96
C ASN A 29 -4.61 15.76 -7.10
N ALA A 30 -5.09 14.53 -6.84
CA ALA A 30 -5.86 13.75 -7.79
C ALA A 30 -7.19 14.44 -8.11
N ASP A 31 -7.22 15.28 -9.15
CA ASP A 31 -8.37 16.14 -9.48
C ASP A 31 -9.51 15.44 -10.21
N TYR A 32 -9.29 14.21 -10.66
CA TYR A 32 -10.32 13.36 -11.24
C TYR A 32 -11.23 12.70 -10.19
N ILE A 33 -10.92 12.82 -8.91
CA ILE A 33 -11.76 12.47 -7.77
C ILE A 33 -12.03 13.77 -6.99
N PRO A 34 -13.21 14.38 -7.11
CA PRO A 34 -13.50 15.71 -6.54
C PRO A 34 -13.15 15.85 -5.07
N TYR A 35 -13.42 14.84 -4.24
CA TYR A 35 -13.03 14.84 -2.83
C TYR A 35 -11.52 15.01 -2.63
N LEU A 36 -10.72 14.30 -3.41
CA LEU A 36 -9.25 14.37 -3.27
C LEU A 36 -8.68 15.70 -3.77
N ALA A 37 -9.34 16.33 -4.75
CA ALA A 37 -8.95 17.64 -5.25
C ALA A 37 -8.99 18.71 -4.15
N ASP A 38 -9.92 18.59 -3.22
CA ASP A 38 -10.17 19.57 -2.15
C ASP A 38 -9.35 19.33 -0.87
N VAL A 39 -8.59 18.24 -0.80
CA VAL A 39 -7.71 17.97 0.36
C VAL A 39 -6.59 19.03 0.44
N PRO A 40 -6.30 19.61 1.63
CA PRO A 40 -5.25 20.63 1.76
C PRO A 40 -3.88 20.16 1.27
N SER A 41 -3.36 20.77 0.21
CA SER A 41 -2.11 20.36 -0.48
C SER A 41 -0.83 20.56 0.33
N ASN A 42 -0.89 21.33 1.43
CA ASN A 42 0.26 21.60 2.30
C ASN A 42 0.51 20.50 3.36
N LEU A 43 -0.41 19.57 3.53
CA LEU A 43 -0.26 18.45 4.48
C LEU A 43 0.97 17.60 4.16
N PHE A 44 1.70 17.21 5.22
CA PHE A 44 2.83 16.32 5.11
C PHE A 44 3.13 15.63 6.44
N GLY A 45 3.18 14.31 6.45
CA GLY A 45 3.52 13.51 7.62
C GLY A 45 4.33 12.28 7.25
N ILE A 46 5.25 11.89 8.15
CA ILE A 46 6.09 10.69 8.02
C ILE A 46 5.98 9.89 9.31
N ALA A 47 5.80 8.57 9.19
CA ALA A 47 5.78 7.66 10.32
C ALA A 47 6.62 6.42 10.06
N ALA A 48 7.27 5.89 11.09
CA ALA A 48 7.96 4.60 11.08
C ALA A 48 7.55 3.80 12.30
N CYS A 49 7.17 2.54 12.10
CA CYS A 49 6.81 1.61 13.16
C CYS A 49 7.88 0.52 13.26
N LEU A 50 8.48 0.40 14.43
CA LEU A 50 9.57 -0.54 14.72
C LEU A 50 9.04 -1.93 15.10
N PRO A 51 9.89 -2.98 15.08
CA PRO A 51 9.46 -4.34 15.39
C PRO A 51 8.97 -4.56 16.82
N ASP A 52 9.32 -3.67 17.74
CA ASP A 52 8.86 -3.68 19.14
C ASP A 52 7.57 -2.88 19.38
N GLY A 53 6.98 -2.33 18.31
CA GLY A 53 5.77 -1.51 18.34
C GLY A 53 6.02 -0.02 18.57
N ASP A 54 7.27 0.38 18.80
CA ASP A 54 7.61 1.79 18.94
C ASP A 54 7.33 2.57 17.64
N MET A 55 6.72 3.75 17.79
CA MET A 55 6.36 4.64 16.69
C MET A 55 7.24 5.90 16.69
N VAL A 56 7.83 6.19 15.54
CA VAL A 56 8.47 7.48 15.24
C VAL A 56 7.59 8.22 14.25
N ALA A 57 7.22 9.46 14.52
CA ALA A 57 6.29 10.19 13.67
C ALA A 57 6.53 11.71 13.73
N VAL A 58 6.47 12.38 12.57
CA VAL A 58 6.70 13.82 12.42
C VAL A 58 5.72 14.41 11.39
N GLY A 59 5.17 15.60 11.66
CA GLY A 59 4.23 16.31 10.81
C GLY A 59 2.78 15.83 10.97
N ASP A 60 1.99 15.92 9.91
CA ASP A 60 0.54 15.66 9.91
C ASP A 60 0.20 14.16 9.94
N THR A 61 0.83 13.40 10.83
CA THR A 61 0.74 11.94 10.89
C THR A 61 -0.59 11.39 11.36
N ASP A 62 -1.43 12.21 11.99
CA ASP A 62 -2.75 11.86 12.52
C ASP A 62 -3.90 12.34 11.60
N TYR A 63 -3.58 13.04 10.50
CA TYR A 63 -4.57 13.38 9.49
C TYR A 63 -5.11 12.12 8.83
N LYS A 64 -6.46 12.01 8.74
CA LYS A 64 -7.14 10.89 8.07
C LYS A 64 -7.29 11.19 6.60
N PHE A 65 -6.71 10.35 5.74
CA PHE A 65 -6.79 10.43 4.29
C PHE A 65 -7.24 9.10 3.69
N GLY A 66 -7.78 9.12 2.47
CA GLY A 66 -8.18 7.92 1.76
C GLY A 66 -7.00 6.99 1.49
N ILE A 67 -7.10 5.74 1.92
CA ILE A 67 -6.04 4.72 1.72
C ILE A 67 -5.79 4.44 0.24
N GLU A 68 -6.83 4.57 -0.59
CA GLU A 68 -6.79 4.38 -2.04
C GLU A 68 -6.13 3.05 -2.44
N SER A 69 -5.24 3.10 -3.43
CA SER A 69 -4.57 1.91 -3.95
C SER A 69 -3.64 1.19 -2.96
N VAL A 70 -3.34 1.75 -1.80
CA VAL A 70 -2.63 1.01 -0.74
C VAL A 70 -3.51 -0.11 -0.19
N SER A 71 -4.84 0.04 -0.22
CA SER A 71 -5.81 -0.98 0.21
C SER A 71 -5.71 -2.31 -0.56
N LYS A 72 -5.14 -2.30 -1.76
CA LYS A 72 -4.93 -3.50 -2.58
C LYS A 72 -4.00 -4.51 -1.89
N VAL A 73 -3.03 -4.03 -1.11
CA VAL A 73 -2.08 -4.88 -0.37
C VAL A 73 -2.79 -5.73 0.69
N PRO A 74 -3.56 -5.16 1.63
CA PRO A 74 -4.35 -5.94 2.58
C PRO A 74 -5.27 -6.95 1.91
N THR A 75 -5.99 -6.57 0.88
CA THR A 75 -6.95 -7.47 0.21
C THR A 75 -6.23 -8.61 -0.52
N ALA A 76 -5.07 -8.35 -1.13
CA ALA A 76 -4.23 -9.40 -1.71
C ALA A 76 -3.75 -10.39 -0.64
N ILE A 77 -3.30 -9.90 0.52
CA ILE A 77 -2.90 -10.75 1.65
C ILE A 77 -4.09 -11.57 2.15
N LEU A 78 -5.26 -10.95 2.33
CA LEU A 78 -6.48 -11.65 2.78
C LEU A 78 -6.89 -12.75 1.81
N ALA A 79 -6.89 -12.47 0.50
CA ALA A 79 -7.16 -13.49 -0.53
C ALA A 79 -6.17 -14.66 -0.44
N MET A 80 -4.87 -14.37 -0.36
CA MET A 80 -3.83 -15.39 -0.20
C MET A 80 -3.97 -16.16 1.13
N ASN A 81 -4.38 -15.49 2.20
CA ASN A 81 -4.60 -16.14 3.52
C ASN A 81 -5.79 -17.11 3.50
N GLN A 82 -6.84 -16.79 2.71
CA GLN A 82 -8.05 -17.62 2.57
C GLN A 82 -7.91 -18.76 1.57
N TYR A 83 -7.16 -18.58 0.49
CA TYR A 83 -7.08 -19.54 -0.63
C TYR A 83 -5.69 -20.14 -0.84
N GLY A 84 -4.65 -19.54 -0.25
CA GLY A 84 -3.25 -19.86 -0.54
C GLY A 84 -2.67 -19.03 -1.67
N GLY A 85 -1.35 -18.78 -1.59
CA GLY A 85 -0.66 -17.92 -2.56
C GLY A 85 -0.65 -18.45 -3.99
N GLN A 86 -0.60 -19.77 -4.17
CA GLN A 86 -0.62 -20.41 -5.50
C GLN A 86 -1.97 -20.29 -6.20
N GLU A 87 -3.06 -20.38 -5.46
CA GLU A 87 -4.41 -20.21 -6.01
C GLU A 87 -4.61 -18.75 -6.51
N VAL A 88 -4.17 -17.77 -5.72
CA VAL A 88 -4.24 -16.35 -6.12
C VAL A 88 -3.33 -16.08 -7.32
N LEU A 89 -2.12 -16.63 -7.35
CA LEU A 89 -1.22 -16.53 -8.49
C LEU A 89 -1.86 -17.11 -9.76
N GLY A 90 -2.47 -18.29 -9.70
CA GLY A 90 -3.14 -18.93 -10.84
C GLY A 90 -4.39 -18.18 -11.33
N LYS A 91 -5.11 -17.50 -10.44
CA LYS A 91 -6.36 -16.78 -10.77
C LYS A 91 -6.12 -15.33 -11.20
N ILE A 92 -5.13 -14.66 -10.65
CA ILE A 92 -4.89 -13.23 -10.86
C ILE A 92 -3.52 -12.97 -11.49
N GLY A 93 -2.47 -13.61 -11.00
CA GLY A 93 -1.08 -13.35 -11.41
C GLY A 93 -0.28 -12.55 -10.39
N ALA A 94 0.95 -12.18 -10.77
CA ALA A 94 1.86 -11.35 -9.96
C ALA A 94 2.78 -10.48 -10.84
N ASP A 95 2.51 -10.36 -12.15
CA ASP A 95 3.37 -9.71 -13.12
C ASP A 95 3.05 -8.24 -13.32
N ALA A 96 4.08 -7.45 -13.61
CA ALA A 96 3.91 -6.07 -14.06
C ALA A 96 3.48 -6.04 -15.53
N THR A 97 2.59 -5.10 -15.89
CA THR A 97 2.08 -4.98 -17.26
C THR A 97 2.84 -3.96 -18.11
N GLY A 98 3.62 -3.08 -17.49
CA GLY A 98 4.23 -1.94 -18.16
C GLY A 98 3.22 -0.90 -18.70
N LEU A 99 1.95 -1.03 -18.30
CA LEU A 99 0.84 -0.16 -18.70
C LEU A 99 0.25 0.54 -17.45
N PRO A 100 -0.52 1.64 -17.63
CA PRO A 100 -1.20 2.31 -16.52
C PRO A 100 -2.02 1.35 -15.65
N PHE A 101 -2.05 1.61 -14.34
CA PHE A 101 -2.69 0.76 -13.33
C PHE A 101 -4.19 0.50 -13.55
N ASN A 102 -4.83 1.30 -14.40
CA ASN A 102 -6.25 1.25 -14.77
C ASN A 102 -6.47 0.90 -16.26
N SER A 103 -5.46 0.33 -16.93
CA SER A 103 -5.50 0.00 -18.34
C SER A 103 -6.38 -1.22 -18.63
N ILE A 104 -7.37 -1.04 -19.51
CA ILE A 104 -8.15 -2.15 -20.10
C ILE A 104 -7.28 -2.97 -21.05
N MET A 105 -6.35 -2.31 -21.77
CA MET A 105 -5.44 -2.99 -22.70
C MET A 105 -4.54 -4.00 -21.99
N ALA A 106 -4.19 -3.76 -20.73
CA ALA A 106 -3.41 -4.72 -19.95
C ALA A 106 -4.10 -6.09 -19.87
N ILE A 107 -5.41 -6.13 -19.65
CA ILE A 107 -6.19 -7.38 -19.58
C ILE A 107 -6.18 -8.11 -20.93
N LEU A 108 -6.35 -7.37 -22.03
CA LEU A 108 -6.42 -7.95 -23.38
C LEU A 108 -5.07 -8.51 -23.85
N LEU A 109 -3.96 -7.89 -23.46
CA LEU A 109 -2.61 -8.32 -23.83
C LEU A 109 -2.11 -9.49 -22.97
N GLU A 110 -2.62 -9.65 -21.75
CA GLU A 110 -2.22 -10.69 -20.80
C GLU A 110 -3.13 -11.95 -20.87
N ASN A 111 -3.62 -12.28 -22.04
CA ASN A 111 -4.50 -13.43 -22.27
C ASN A 111 -5.71 -13.47 -21.31
N ASP A 112 -6.40 -12.34 -21.21
CA ASP A 112 -7.58 -12.16 -20.35
C ASP A 112 -7.28 -12.24 -18.83
N HIS A 113 -6.01 -12.16 -18.45
CA HIS A 113 -5.58 -12.25 -17.08
C HIS A 113 -5.53 -10.86 -16.42
N PRO A 114 -5.89 -10.71 -15.15
CA PRO A 114 -5.83 -9.43 -14.44
C PRO A 114 -4.42 -9.02 -13.98
N SER A 115 -3.39 -9.79 -14.31
CA SER A 115 -1.95 -9.60 -14.14
C SER A 115 -1.45 -9.60 -12.69
N THR A 116 -2.04 -8.81 -11.78
CA THR A 116 -1.61 -8.71 -10.38
C THR A 116 -2.70 -8.08 -9.51
N PRO A 117 -2.82 -8.48 -8.23
CA PRO A 117 -3.74 -7.83 -7.30
C PRO A 117 -3.44 -6.34 -7.02
N LEU A 118 -2.27 -5.82 -7.44
CA LEU A 118 -1.86 -4.45 -7.14
C LEU A 118 -2.18 -3.42 -8.24
N VAL A 119 -2.85 -3.84 -9.33
CA VAL A 119 -3.51 -2.95 -10.30
C VAL A 119 -5.03 -3.08 -10.20
N ASN A 120 -5.79 -2.16 -10.82
CA ASN A 120 -7.25 -2.14 -10.63
C ASN A 120 -7.92 -3.44 -11.05
N ALA A 121 -7.57 -4.01 -12.19
CA ALA A 121 -8.14 -5.27 -12.66
C ALA A 121 -7.97 -6.42 -11.65
N GLY A 122 -6.75 -6.65 -11.20
CA GLY A 122 -6.47 -7.70 -10.23
C GLY A 122 -7.03 -7.42 -8.83
N ALA A 123 -7.11 -6.14 -8.42
CA ALA A 123 -7.71 -5.77 -7.15
C ALA A 123 -9.22 -6.02 -7.12
N ILE A 124 -9.94 -5.68 -8.19
CA ILE A 124 -11.38 -5.97 -8.32
C ILE A 124 -11.61 -7.49 -8.35
N SER A 125 -10.78 -8.23 -9.10
CA SER A 125 -10.81 -9.70 -9.09
C SER A 125 -10.55 -10.26 -7.69
N ALA A 126 -9.55 -9.75 -6.96
CA ALA A 126 -9.26 -10.16 -5.58
C ALA A 126 -10.42 -9.89 -4.63
N CYS A 127 -11.07 -8.71 -4.72
CA CYS A 127 -12.28 -8.39 -3.95
C CYS A 127 -13.39 -9.41 -4.20
N SER A 128 -13.58 -9.83 -5.45
CA SER A 128 -14.60 -10.83 -5.80
C SER A 128 -14.35 -12.20 -5.13
N MET A 129 -13.08 -12.56 -4.90
CA MET A 129 -12.70 -13.82 -4.26
C MET A 129 -12.94 -13.87 -2.75
N ILE A 130 -12.90 -12.72 -2.04
CA ILE A 130 -12.97 -12.71 -0.57
C ILE A 130 -14.22 -13.42 -0.07
N LYS A 131 -14.04 -14.28 0.93
CA LYS A 131 -15.14 -15.00 1.59
C LYS A 131 -15.81 -14.15 2.67
N PRO A 132 -17.12 -14.32 2.88
CA PRO A 132 -18.04 -15.22 2.15
C PRO A 132 -18.39 -14.71 0.75
N VAL A 133 -18.38 -15.58 -0.25
CA VAL A 133 -18.80 -15.26 -1.62
C VAL A 133 -20.32 -15.12 -1.67
N GLY A 134 -20.85 -14.15 -2.42
CA GLY A 134 -22.30 -13.89 -2.52
C GLY A 134 -22.91 -13.12 -1.35
N ASP A 135 -22.10 -12.73 -0.36
CA ASP A 135 -22.54 -11.95 0.81
C ASP A 135 -21.72 -10.65 0.90
N SER A 136 -22.29 -9.55 0.46
CA SER A 136 -21.65 -8.23 0.44
C SER A 136 -21.22 -7.76 1.84
N ASP A 137 -22.12 -7.89 2.83
CA ASP A 137 -21.84 -7.41 4.19
C ASP A 137 -20.80 -8.26 4.91
N GLY A 138 -20.88 -9.58 4.78
CA GLY A 138 -19.89 -10.50 5.33
C GLY A 138 -18.51 -10.29 4.70
N LYS A 139 -18.44 -10.11 3.38
CA LYS A 139 -17.22 -9.81 2.62
C LYS A 139 -16.62 -8.47 3.05
N TRP A 140 -17.43 -7.42 3.14
CA TRP A 140 -17.01 -6.11 3.61
C TRP A 140 -16.44 -6.19 5.03
N LYS A 141 -17.16 -6.85 5.93
CA LYS A 141 -16.73 -7.06 7.32
C LYS A 141 -15.37 -7.78 7.39
N ALA A 142 -15.15 -8.80 6.55
CA ALA A 142 -13.87 -9.51 6.49
C ALA A 142 -12.72 -8.57 6.09
N ILE A 143 -12.93 -7.73 5.06
CA ILE A 143 -11.91 -6.79 4.55
C ILE A 143 -11.61 -5.70 5.58
N VAL A 144 -12.64 -5.01 6.09
CA VAL A 144 -12.41 -3.87 7.02
C VAL A 144 -11.79 -4.35 8.34
N SER A 145 -12.21 -5.51 8.86
CA SER A 145 -11.61 -6.08 10.07
C SER A 145 -10.15 -6.48 9.84
N PHE A 146 -9.82 -7.05 8.66
CA PHE A 146 -8.45 -7.41 8.34
C PHE A 146 -7.54 -6.18 8.21
N ILE A 147 -8.04 -5.08 7.61
CA ILE A 147 -7.31 -3.81 7.53
C ILE A 147 -7.10 -3.22 8.92
N ALA A 148 -8.12 -3.24 9.79
CA ALA A 148 -8.02 -2.80 11.17
C ALA A 148 -6.99 -3.62 11.97
N ASP A 149 -6.96 -4.93 11.79
CA ASP A 149 -5.98 -5.82 12.42
C ASP A 149 -4.54 -5.50 11.97
N LEU A 150 -4.33 -5.22 10.69
CA LEU A 150 -3.03 -4.79 10.17
C LEU A 150 -2.62 -3.42 10.71
N ALA A 151 -3.57 -2.48 10.80
CA ALA A 151 -3.35 -1.12 11.28
C ALA A 151 -3.18 -1.05 12.83
N GLY A 152 -3.59 -2.08 13.55
CA GLY A 152 -3.58 -2.13 15.00
C GLY A 152 -4.63 -1.24 15.69
N SER A 153 -5.58 -0.71 14.92
CA SER A 153 -6.68 0.14 15.40
C SER A 153 -7.81 0.19 14.37
N ASP A 154 -8.97 0.64 14.79
CA ASP A 154 -10.15 0.74 13.94
C ASP A 154 -9.93 1.69 12.75
N VAL A 155 -10.52 1.29 11.62
CA VAL A 155 -10.60 2.07 10.39
C VAL A 155 -12.05 2.15 9.93
N ALA A 156 -12.40 3.21 9.21
CA ALA A 156 -13.75 3.40 8.68
C ALA A 156 -13.69 4.06 7.30
N VAL A 157 -14.74 3.90 6.53
CA VAL A 157 -14.91 4.59 5.23
C VAL A 157 -15.06 6.10 5.47
N ILE A 158 -14.44 6.89 4.60
CA ILE A 158 -14.75 8.32 4.45
C ILE A 158 -15.92 8.40 3.48
N ASP A 159 -17.12 8.61 3.99
CA ASP A 159 -18.38 8.55 3.21
C ASP A 159 -18.40 9.50 2.01
N GLU A 160 -17.85 10.71 2.18
CA GLU A 160 -17.75 11.70 1.11
C GLU A 160 -16.79 11.23 0.00
N LEU A 161 -15.68 10.60 0.35
CA LEU A 161 -14.75 10.02 -0.62
C LEU A 161 -15.42 8.85 -1.36
N TYR A 162 -16.08 7.95 -0.64
CA TYR A 162 -16.80 6.82 -1.25
C TYR A 162 -17.87 7.28 -2.25
N LYS A 163 -18.67 8.31 -1.91
CA LYS A 163 -19.65 8.90 -2.82
C LYS A 163 -18.98 9.52 -4.05
N SER A 164 -17.87 10.23 -3.85
CA SER A 164 -17.09 10.88 -4.91
C SER A 164 -16.51 9.85 -5.88
N GLU A 165 -15.90 8.79 -5.36
CA GLU A 165 -15.35 7.68 -6.15
C GLU A 165 -16.44 6.92 -6.92
N THR A 166 -17.54 6.59 -6.26
CA THR A 166 -18.66 5.86 -6.89
C THR A 166 -19.24 6.65 -8.06
N ALA A 167 -19.31 7.98 -7.97
CA ALA A 167 -19.80 8.84 -9.05
C ALA A 167 -18.85 8.91 -10.27
N THR A 168 -17.57 8.55 -10.12
CA THR A 168 -16.54 8.73 -11.16
C THR A 168 -15.88 7.43 -11.62
N ASN A 169 -16.22 6.27 -11.08
CA ASN A 169 -15.51 4.98 -11.28
C ASN A 169 -15.88 4.23 -12.56
N PHE A 170 -16.32 4.90 -13.63
CA PHE A 170 -16.77 4.27 -14.88
C PHE A 170 -15.74 3.35 -15.52
N ASN A 171 -14.45 3.72 -15.48
CA ASN A 171 -13.39 2.86 -16.00
C ASN A 171 -13.26 1.55 -15.21
N SER A 172 -13.31 1.61 -13.88
CA SER A 172 -13.28 0.42 -13.01
C SER A 172 -14.51 -0.46 -13.20
N LYS A 173 -15.68 0.15 -13.48
CA LYS A 173 -16.90 -0.59 -13.86
C LYS A 173 -16.72 -1.34 -15.17
N SER A 174 -16.14 -0.71 -16.18
CA SER A 174 -15.84 -1.36 -17.46
C SER A 174 -14.85 -2.53 -17.28
N ILE A 175 -13.83 -2.36 -16.44
CA ILE A 175 -12.89 -3.42 -16.09
C ILE A 175 -13.61 -4.61 -15.41
N ALA A 176 -14.47 -4.36 -14.42
CA ALA A 176 -15.19 -5.41 -13.70
C ALA A 176 -16.04 -6.28 -14.65
N TRP A 177 -16.78 -5.66 -15.56
CA TRP A 177 -17.61 -6.37 -16.52
C TRP A 177 -16.80 -7.07 -17.61
N LEU A 178 -15.67 -6.51 -18.07
CA LEU A 178 -14.74 -7.18 -18.96
C LEU A 178 -14.16 -8.45 -18.30
N LEU A 179 -13.69 -8.34 -17.06
CA LEU A 179 -13.19 -9.48 -16.29
C LEU A 179 -14.28 -10.54 -16.06
N LYS A 180 -15.54 -10.13 -15.86
CA LYS A 180 -16.67 -11.08 -15.77
C LYS A 180 -16.83 -11.88 -17.05
N ASN A 181 -16.73 -11.23 -18.22
CA ASN A 181 -16.77 -11.91 -19.52
C ASN A 181 -15.66 -12.96 -19.67
N TYR A 182 -14.52 -12.74 -19.07
CA TYR A 182 -13.36 -13.67 -19.09
C TYR A 182 -13.34 -14.67 -17.92
N ASN A 183 -14.39 -14.74 -17.11
CA ASN A 183 -14.46 -15.60 -15.91
C ASN A 183 -13.38 -15.30 -14.87
N ARG A 184 -12.96 -14.03 -14.76
CA ARG A 184 -11.96 -13.53 -13.78
C ARG A 184 -12.60 -12.77 -12.61
N ILE A 185 -13.92 -12.69 -12.56
CA ILE A 185 -14.70 -12.24 -11.40
C ILE A 185 -15.44 -13.47 -10.83
N TYR A 186 -15.24 -13.71 -9.55
CA TYR A 186 -15.68 -14.90 -8.83
C TYR A 186 -16.96 -14.66 -8.02
N ASP A 187 -17.60 -13.52 -8.24
CA ASP A 187 -18.84 -13.09 -7.61
C ASP A 187 -19.64 -12.22 -8.57
N ASP A 188 -20.62 -11.46 -8.08
CA ASP A 188 -21.28 -10.41 -8.84
C ASP A 188 -20.29 -9.24 -9.15
N PRO A 189 -20.20 -8.77 -10.41
CA PRO A 189 -19.23 -7.73 -10.78
C PRO A 189 -19.53 -6.37 -10.15
N ASP A 190 -20.80 -5.99 -9.98
CA ASP A 190 -21.15 -4.73 -9.36
C ASP A 190 -20.90 -4.78 -7.84
N MET A 191 -21.15 -5.91 -7.19
CA MET A 191 -20.74 -6.14 -5.80
C MET A 191 -19.22 -6.08 -5.63
N ALA A 192 -18.46 -6.73 -6.51
CA ALA A 192 -16.99 -6.71 -6.46
C ALA A 192 -16.43 -5.27 -6.61
N LEU A 193 -17.03 -4.49 -7.51
CA LEU A 193 -16.69 -3.09 -7.72
C LEU A 193 -17.04 -2.22 -6.50
N ASP A 194 -18.22 -2.41 -5.91
CA ASP A 194 -18.64 -1.68 -4.72
C ASP A 194 -17.69 -1.93 -3.55
N ILE A 195 -17.37 -3.18 -3.25
CA ILE A 195 -16.39 -3.56 -2.22
C ILE A 195 -15.01 -2.96 -2.50
N TYR A 196 -14.57 -2.99 -3.76
CA TYR A 196 -13.32 -2.36 -4.18
C TYR A 196 -13.32 -0.84 -3.96
N THR A 197 -14.42 -0.16 -4.28
CA THR A 197 -14.56 1.29 -4.07
C THR A 197 -14.60 1.63 -2.58
N ARG A 198 -15.34 0.86 -1.77
CA ARG A 198 -15.38 1.04 -0.31
C ARG A 198 -13.99 0.88 0.32
N GLN A 199 -13.22 -0.14 -0.08
CA GLN A 199 -11.88 -0.33 0.51
C GLN A 199 -10.90 0.79 0.12
N CYS A 200 -10.98 1.34 -1.10
CA CYS A 200 -10.18 2.50 -1.51
C CYS A 200 -10.51 3.73 -0.66
N SER A 201 -11.77 3.87 -0.28
CA SER A 201 -12.29 5.01 0.49
C SER A 201 -12.11 4.89 2.02
N ILE A 202 -11.43 3.85 2.52
CA ILE A 202 -11.11 3.75 3.95
C ILE A 202 -10.17 4.89 4.34
N GLY A 203 -10.53 5.60 5.43
CA GLY A 203 -9.68 6.61 6.05
C GLY A 203 -8.60 5.99 6.93
N VAL A 204 -7.35 6.33 6.64
CA VAL A 204 -6.18 5.91 7.44
C VAL A 204 -5.29 7.10 7.76
N THR A 205 -4.43 6.93 8.76
CA THR A 205 -3.36 7.89 9.10
C THR A 205 -1.99 7.36 8.64
N ALA A 206 -0.98 8.22 8.58
CA ALA A 206 0.39 7.78 8.30
C ALA A 206 0.90 6.80 9.35
N ARG A 207 0.50 6.95 10.61
CA ARG A 207 0.82 6.01 11.70
C ARG A 207 0.21 4.62 11.45
N GLN A 208 -1.06 4.57 11.06
CA GLN A 208 -1.72 3.32 10.70
C GLN A 208 -1.07 2.63 9.51
N LEU A 209 -0.70 3.37 8.45
CA LEU A 209 0.05 2.80 7.32
C LEU A 209 1.41 2.26 7.74
N ALA A 210 2.15 2.96 8.61
CA ALA A 210 3.43 2.49 9.12
C ALA A 210 3.27 1.20 9.95
N THR A 211 2.20 1.09 10.76
CA THR A 211 1.87 -0.13 11.51
C THR A 211 1.50 -1.29 10.58
N MET A 212 0.71 -1.04 9.54
CA MET A 212 0.37 -2.06 8.52
C MET A 212 1.65 -2.57 7.83
N ALA A 213 2.54 -1.66 7.43
CA ALA A 213 3.84 -2.01 6.84
C ALA A 213 4.70 -2.82 7.82
N ALA A 214 4.74 -2.43 9.10
CA ALA A 214 5.47 -3.15 10.15
C ALA A 214 4.89 -4.54 10.42
N THR A 215 3.57 -4.70 10.37
CA THR A 215 2.91 -6.01 10.47
C THR A 215 3.36 -6.93 9.33
N ILE A 216 3.46 -6.39 8.10
CA ILE A 216 4.00 -7.15 6.96
C ILE A 216 5.49 -7.46 7.18
N ALA A 217 6.29 -6.47 7.57
CA ALA A 217 7.71 -6.64 7.83
C ALA A 217 8.01 -7.66 8.93
N ASN A 218 7.11 -7.75 9.92
CA ASN A 218 7.17 -8.65 11.07
C ASN A 218 6.47 -10.01 10.82
N SER A 219 6.48 -10.47 9.57
CA SER A 219 5.95 -11.79 9.20
C SER A 219 4.50 -12.04 9.60
N GLY A 220 3.66 -11.00 9.51
CA GLY A 220 2.23 -11.07 9.78
C GLY A 220 1.83 -10.90 11.23
N VAL A 221 2.75 -10.60 12.13
CA VAL A 221 2.46 -10.26 13.52
C VAL A 221 2.46 -8.75 13.69
N ASN A 222 1.34 -8.18 14.11
CA ASN A 222 1.23 -6.76 14.37
C ASN A 222 2.09 -6.40 15.61
N PRO A 223 3.11 -5.52 15.48
CA PRO A 223 4.04 -5.25 16.57
C PRO A 223 3.43 -4.42 17.70
N VAL A 224 2.33 -3.69 17.43
CA VAL A 224 1.64 -2.85 18.42
C VAL A 224 0.67 -3.68 19.28
N THR A 225 -0.06 -4.60 18.65
CA THR A 225 -1.10 -5.41 19.35
C THR A 225 -0.63 -6.82 19.72
N GLY A 226 0.46 -7.30 19.13
CA GLY A 226 0.93 -8.68 19.29
C GLY A 226 0.09 -9.71 18.52
N LYS A 227 -0.96 -9.29 17.78
CA LYS A 227 -1.86 -10.18 17.06
C LYS A 227 -1.18 -10.78 15.84
N ALA A 228 -1.25 -12.11 15.68
CA ALA A 228 -0.94 -12.79 14.42
C ALA A 228 -2.11 -12.56 13.45
N VAL A 229 -1.87 -11.77 12.38
CA VAL A 229 -2.90 -11.31 11.44
C VAL A 229 -2.96 -12.23 10.21
N PHE A 230 -1.81 -12.68 9.72
CA PHE A 230 -1.73 -13.57 8.56
C PHE A 230 -0.51 -14.50 8.65
N LYS A 231 -0.48 -15.51 7.77
CA LYS A 231 0.56 -16.54 7.77
C LYS A 231 1.91 -16.00 7.32
N PRO A 232 3.03 -16.29 8.02
CA PRO A 232 4.36 -15.74 7.75
C PRO A 232 4.88 -15.94 6.32
N GLU A 233 4.54 -17.08 5.71
CA GLU A 233 4.95 -17.42 4.34
C GLU A 233 4.36 -16.49 3.26
N LEU A 234 3.41 -15.62 3.60
CA LEU A 234 2.83 -14.65 2.68
C LEU A 234 3.66 -13.35 2.59
N THR A 235 4.46 -13.05 3.62
CA THR A 235 5.32 -11.85 3.63
C THR A 235 6.23 -11.75 2.39
N PRO A 236 7.03 -12.75 2.02
CA PRO A 236 7.87 -12.63 0.83
C PRO A 236 7.07 -12.51 -0.47
N LYS A 237 5.87 -13.10 -0.54
CA LYS A 237 5.00 -13.02 -1.72
C LYS A 237 4.47 -11.60 -1.92
N ILE A 238 3.93 -10.99 -0.87
CA ILE A 238 3.41 -9.62 -0.97
C ILE A 238 4.53 -8.60 -1.14
N ALA A 239 5.67 -8.77 -0.47
CA ALA A 239 6.81 -7.89 -0.64
C ALA A 239 7.36 -7.93 -2.08
N SER A 240 7.42 -9.11 -2.72
CA SER A 240 7.80 -9.23 -4.13
C SER A 240 6.81 -8.54 -5.07
N MET A 241 5.49 -8.68 -4.84
CA MET A 241 4.49 -7.95 -5.63
C MET A 241 4.63 -6.44 -5.46
N MET A 242 4.88 -5.95 -4.23
CA MET A 242 5.13 -4.52 -3.99
C MET A 242 6.40 -4.03 -4.67
N ALA A 243 7.43 -4.87 -4.77
CA ALA A 243 8.67 -4.57 -5.49
C ALA A 243 8.48 -4.51 -7.01
N THR A 244 7.55 -5.26 -7.58
CA THR A 244 7.33 -5.32 -9.05
C THR A 244 6.27 -4.37 -9.56
N VAL A 245 5.25 -4.02 -8.75
CA VAL A 245 4.06 -3.25 -9.19
C VAL A 245 3.59 -2.21 -8.16
N GLY A 246 4.41 -1.85 -7.18
CA GLY A 246 3.97 -1.01 -6.05
C GLY A 246 3.80 0.47 -6.38
N PHE A 247 4.52 1.00 -7.37
CA PHE A 247 4.60 2.42 -7.72
C PHE A 247 4.07 2.74 -9.11
N TYR A 248 3.01 2.04 -9.52
CA TYR A 248 2.44 2.18 -10.85
C TYR A 248 3.52 1.99 -11.92
N GLU A 249 3.54 2.83 -12.96
CA GLU A 249 4.51 2.74 -14.05
C GLU A 249 5.96 3.06 -13.61
N HIS A 250 6.15 3.74 -12.48
CA HIS A 250 7.47 4.13 -11.95
C HIS A 250 8.02 3.13 -10.90
N THR A 251 7.48 1.91 -10.83
CA THR A 251 7.95 0.91 -9.85
C THR A 251 9.42 0.57 -10.03
N GLY A 252 9.90 0.44 -11.27
CA GLY A 252 11.30 0.16 -11.59
C GLY A 252 12.23 1.26 -11.08
N ASP A 253 11.93 2.52 -11.38
CA ASP A 253 12.72 3.68 -10.95
C ASP A 253 12.74 3.82 -9.43
N TRP A 254 11.58 3.59 -8.79
CA TRP A 254 11.48 3.56 -7.33
C TRP A 254 12.37 2.47 -6.72
N LEU A 255 12.28 1.25 -7.22
CA LEU A 255 13.03 0.12 -6.68
C LEU A 255 14.53 0.27 -6.96
N PHE A 256 14.93 0.75 -8.14
CA PHE A 256 16.31 1.06 -8.48
C PHE A 256 16.91 2.10 -7.52
N THR A 257 16.14 3.14 -7.20
CA THR A 257 16.61 4.24 -6.35
C THR A 257 16.66 3.85 -4.87
N THR A 258 15.68 3.11 -4.37
CA THR A 258 15.50 2.89 -2.94
C THR A 258 15.77 1.45 -2.49
N GLY A 259 15.54 0.47 -3.38
CA GLY A 259 15.49 -0.94 -3.03
C GLY A 259 14.39 -1.30 -2.02
N LEU A 260 13.36 -0.46 -1.88
CA LEU A 260 12.32 -0.61 -0.86
C LEU A 260 11.01 -1.09 -1.48
N PRO A 261 10.53 -2.32 -1.19
CA PRO A 261 9.18 -2.74 -1.52
C PRO A 261 8.16 -1.75 -0.92
N ALA A 262 7.34 -1.14 -1.77
CA ALA A 262 6.39 -0.13 -1.30
C ALA A 262 5.11 -0.12 -2.14
N LYS A 263 4.03 0.48 -1.62
CA LYS A 263 2.78 0.71 -2.33
C LYS A 263 2.32 2.15 -2.17
N THR A 264 2.03 2.78 -3.29
CA THR A 264 1.48 4.14 -3.38
C THR A 264 -0.04 4.12 -3.56
N GLY A 265 -0.68 5.21 -3.17
CA GLY A 265 -2.10 5.49 -3.41
C GLY A 265 -2.33 6.95 -3.77
N VAL A 266 -3.31 7.20 -4.65
CA VAL A 266 -3.61 8.56 -5.16
C VAL A 266 -4.19 9.51 -4.09
N GLY A 267 -4.50 9.00 -2.90
CA GLY A 267 -4.77 9.82 -1.72
C GLY A 267 -3.53 10.50 -1.13
N GLY A 268 -2.33 10.24 -1.67
CA GLY A 268 -1.07 10.84 -1.23
C GLY A 268 -0.27 9.96 -0.25
N GLY A 269 -0.78 8.79 0.11
CA GLY A 269 -0.11 7.84 1.02
C GLY A 269 0.85 6.90 0.30
N ILE A 270 2.01 6.65 0.93
CA ILE A 270 2.97 5.62 0.52
C ILE A 270 3.29 4.74 1.73
N MET A 271 3.18 3.43 1.54
CA MET A 271 3.49 2.39 2.54
C MET A 271 4.72 1.60 2.10
N GLY A 272 5.82 1.65 2.84
CA GLY A 272 7.08 0.94 2.57
C GLY A 272 7.36 -0.15 3.59
N VAL A 273 7.78 -1.30 3.12
CA VAL A 273 8.06 -2.50 3.95
C VAL A 273 9.55 -2.81 3.93
N VAL A 274 10.19 -2.86 5.08
CA VAL A 274 11.56 -3.33 5.25
C VAL A 274 11.51 -4.69 5.96
N PRO A 275 11.51 -5.81 5.23
CA PRO A 275 11.28 -7.14 5.81
C PRO A 275 12.24 -7.46 6.95
N GLY A 276 11.70 -7.84 8.10
CA GLY A 276 12.44 -8.16 9.31
C GLY A 276 13.03 -6.95 10.06
N VAL A 277 12.74 -5.71 9.62
CA VAL A 277 13.33 -4.50 10.20
C VAL A 277 12.28 -3.51 10.69
N MET A 278 11.42 -2.97 9.82
CA MET A 278 10.39 -1.98 10.19
C MET A 278 9.38 -1.73 9.08
N GLY A 279 8.28 -1.05 9.41
CA GLY A 279 7.39 -0.41 8.46
C GLY A 279 7.62 1.10 8.42
N VAL A 280 7.54 1.71 7.24
CA VAL A 280 7.65 3.16 7.07
C VAL A 280 6.52 3.66 6.17
N ALA A 281 5.98 4.84 6.47
CA ALA A 281 4.95 5.47 5.66
C ALA A 281 5.14 6.97 5.58
N ALA A 282 4.70 7.57 4.49
CA ALA A 282 4.59 9.01 4.37
C ALA A 282 3.29 9.39 3.66
N PHE A 283 2.78 10.56 3.98
CA PHE A 283 1.57 11.13 3.40
C PHE A 283 1.80 12.59 3.00
N ALA A 284 1.47 12.90 1.75
CA ALA A 284 1.32 14.27 1.25
C ALA A 284 0.45 14.24 -0.02
N PRO A 285 -0.62 15.07 -0.13
CA PRO A 285 -1.60 14.97 -1.21
C PRO A 285 -1.07 15.19 -2.64
N PRO A 286 -0.16 16.18 -2.93
CA PRO A 286 0.25 16.44 -4.29
C PRO A 286 1.02 15.28 -4.94
N LEU A 287 0.57 14.88 -6.13
CA LEU A 287 1.05 13.74 -6.91
C LEU A 287 1.84 14.21 -8.15
N ASP A 288 2.78 13.37 -8.59
CA ASP A 288 3.42 13.49 -9.91
C ASP A 288 2.51 12.99 -11.04
N GLY A 289 3.02 13.01 -12.27
CA GLY A 289 2.26 12.60 -13.46
C GLY A 289 1.84 11.12 -13.49
N ALA A 290 2.51 10.26 -12.71
CA ALA A 290 2.18 8.83 -12.57
C ALA A 290 1.23 8.55 -11.39
N GLY A 291 0.91 9.56 -10.57
CA GLY A 291 0.02 9.42 -9.41
C GLY A 291 0.71 9.11 -8.09
N ASN A 292 2.03 9.34 -8.00
CA ASN A 292 2.81 9.12 -6.79
C ASN A 292 3.04 10.44 -6.04
N SER A 293 2.87 10.43 -4.71
CA SER A 293 3.08 11.63 -3.88
C SER A 293 4.50 12.18 -3.98
N VAL A 294 4.65 13.44 -4.40
CA VAL A 294 5.95 14.07 -4.65
C VAL A 294 6.80 14.17 -3.38
N LYS A 295 6.23 14.68 -2.27
CA LYS A 295 6.95 14.82 -1.00
C LYS A 295 7.22 13.47 -0.36
N ALA A 296 6.23 12.59 -0.34
CA ALA A 296 6.33 11.29 0.32
C ALA A 296 7.41 10.41 -0.34
N GLN A 297 7.51 10.39 -1.68
CA GLN A 297 8.58 9.69 -2.40
C GLN A 297 9.97 10.16 -1.96
N LYS A 298 10.20 11.48 -1.99
CA LYS A 298 11.50 12.08 -1.64
C LYS A 298 11.88 11.78 -0.19
N ALA A 299 10.91 11.86 0.72
CA ALA A 299 11.14 11.59 2.13
C ALA A 299 11.50 10.12 2.38
N LEU A 300 10.75 9.18 1.81
CA LEU A 300 11.03 7.74 1.98
C LEU A 300 12.32 7.32 1.28
N ALA A 301 12.64 7.90 0.11
CA ALA A 301 13.91 7.66 -0.57
C ALA A 301 15.10 8.16 0.28
N PHE A 302 14.97 9.33 0.91
CA PHE A 302 15.99 9.82 1.84
C PHE A 302 16.18 8.88 3.03
N ILE A 303 15.10 8.46 3.68
CA ILE A 303 15.15 7.53 4.81
C ILE A 303 15.79 6.19 4.39
N ALA A 304 15.37 5.64 3.25
CA ALA A 304 15.91 4.38 2.73
C ALA A 304 17.43 4.45 2.49
N GLY A 305 17.91 5.53 1.88
CA GLY A 305 19.34 5.73 1.65
C GLY A 305 20.12 6.00 2.94
N HIS A 306 19.59 6.88 3.82
CA HIS A 306 20.26 7.27 5.06
C HIS A 306 20.44 6.11 6.05
N LEU A 307 19.46 5.20 6.12
CA LEU A 307 19.47 4.04 7.00
C LEU A 307 19.93 2.73 6.32
N ASN A 308 20.34 2.78 5.04
CA ASN A 308 20.70 1.59 4.25
C ASN A 308 19.62 0.50 4.27
N LEU A 309 18.36 0.89 3.95
CA LEU A 309 17.21 -0.02 3.99
C LEU A 309 17.00 -0.81 2.69
N ASN A 310 17.90 -0.70 1.71
CA ASN A 310 17.79 -1.41 0.45
C ASN A 310 17.79 -2.93 0.69
N VAL A 311 16.68 -3.60 0.32
CA VAL A 311 16.52 -5.05 0.58
C VAL A 311 17.45 -5.93 -0.27
N PHE A 312 18.02 -5.40 -1.35
CA PHE A 312 19.00 -6.07 -2.21
C PHE A 312 20.45 -5.75 -1.82
N GLY A 313 20.66 -4.82 -0.89
CA GLY A 313 21.98 -4.42 -0.42
C GLY A 313 22.65 -5.50 0.42
N THR A 314 23.99 -5.59 0.33
CA THR A 314 24.80 -6.47 1.17
C THR A 314 25.11 -5.85 2.54
N THR A 315 25.11 -4.50 2.62
CA THR A 315 25.28 -3.73 3.86
C THR A 315 23.89 -3.36 4.35
N ARG A 316 23.45 -3.96 5.43
CA ARG A 316 22.13 -3.71 6.00
C ARG A 316 22.19 -2.67 7.10
N CYS A 317 21.14 -1.88 7.23
CA CYS A 317 20.79 -0.82 8.16
C CYS A 317 21.67 -0.63 9.41
N VAL A 318 21.68 0.59 9.96
CA VAL A 318 22.33 0.91 11.23
C VAL A 318 21.71 0.06 12.36
N MET A 319 22.43 -1.01 12.72
CA MET A 319 22.01 -1.93 13.77
C MET A 319 22.30 -1.33 15.13
N ALA A 320 21.37 -1.48 16.10
CA ALA A 320 21.61 -1.06 17.47
C ALA A 320 22.93 -1.68 18.00
N GLY A 321 23.88 -0.84 18.40
CA GLY A 321 25.16 -1.25 18.97
C GLY A 321 26.26 -1.58 17.96
N LYS A 322 26.10 -1.26 16.67
CA LYS A 322 27.20 -1.32 15.69
C LYS A 322 27.40 0.05 15.04
N GLU A 323 28.66 0.51 14.99
CA GLU A 323 29.01 1.70 14.22
C GLU A 323 28.74 1.47 12.72
N PRO A 324 28.29 2.50 11.97
CA PRO A 324 28.15 2.39 10.52
C PRO A 324 29.52 2.07 9.90
N VAL A 325 29.54 1.03 9.06
CA VAL A 325 30.74 0.72 8.26
C VAL A 325 30.98 1.92 7.34
N LYS A 326 32.07 2.65 7.56
CA LYS A 326 32.50 3.73 6.67
C LYS A 326 32.75 3.13 5.29
N ALA A 327 32.06 3.69 4.29
CA ALA A 327 32.26 3.37 2.89
C ALA A 327 33.63 3.91 2.43
#